data_c301a73bd2d5d17f9eee02ebe73c50d2
#
_entry.id   c301a73bd2d5d17f9eee02ebe73c50d2
#
_cell.length_a   1.000
_cell.length_b   1.000
_cell.length_c   1.000
_cell.angle_alpha   90.00
_cell.angle_beta   90.00
_cell.angle_gamma   90.00
#
_symmetry.space_group_name_H-M   'P 1'
#
loop_
_entity.id
_entity.type
_entity.pdbx_description
1 polymer ?
#
loop_
_entity_poly.entity_id
_entity_poly.type
_entity_poly.pdbx_seq_one_letter_code
_entity_poly.pdbx_strand_id
1 'polypeptide(L)'
;TFTWTGENPTAANSLTALTLDALTMSPKTGMASSGFSRQVLVQSSPDMQNLVAEDLMNIIQLGVDSAAFNGLGSANQPTGVRATSSIGNRTLGAAGAALAWADLVGLETDVATGNADAGTLAYVTNTKVRGKLKTTLKSTTAGSSYLWEGGNDPGTINGYRAFASNQI
;
A
#
# COMPACT_ATOMS: atom_id res chain seq x y z
N THR A 1 -24.88 -18.38 -8.73
CA THR A 1 -24.09 -19.54 -9.17
C THR A 1 -24.55 -19.92 -10.58
N PHE A 2 -23.62 -20.04 -11.52
CA PHE A 2 -23.90 -20.53 -12.86
C PHE A 2 -23.61 -22.02 -12.91
N THR A 3 -24.59 -22.83 -13.40
CA THR A 3 -24.45 -24.27 -13.53
C THR A 3 -24.88 -24.70 -14.92
N TRP A 4 -24.13 -25.60 -15.54
CA TRP A 4 -24.50 -26.24 -16.77
C TRP A 4 -25.50 -27.38 -16.46
N THR A 5 -26.69 -27.35 -17.10
CA THR A 5 -27.69 -28.37 -16.92
C THR A 5 -27.98 -29.04 -18.26
N GLY A 6 -28.29 -30.35 -18.25
CA GLY A 6 -28.76 -31.05 -19.42
C GLY A 6 -30.18 -30.63 -19.83
N GLU A 7 -30.64 -31.10 -20.97
CA GLU A 7 -31.94 -30.76 -21.57
C GLU A 7 -33.15 -31.09 -20.65
N ASN A 8 -32.98 -32.00 -19.71
CA ASN A 8 -34.03 -32.37 -18.76
C ASN A 8 -33.40 -32.52 -17.35
N PRO A 9 -33.17 -31.44 -16.58
CA PRO A 9 -32.58 -31.55 -15.28
C PRO A 9 -33.48 -32.26 -14.30
N THR A 10 -33.01 -33.39 -13.78
CA THR A 10 -33.74 -34.20 -12.78
C THR A 10 -33.65 -33.64 -11.38
N ALA A 11 -32.71 -32.72 -11.11
CA ALA A 11 -32.53 -32.07 -9.84
C ALA A 11 -32.93 -30.60 -9.91
N ALA A 12 -33.64 -30.11 -8.91
CA ALA A 12 -33.92 -28.69 -8.76
C ALA A 12 -32.60 -27.90 -8.66
N ASN A 13 -32.48 -26.87 -9.49
CA ASN A 13 -31.34 -25.94 -9.36
C ASN A 13 -31.31 -25.37 -7.94
N SER A 14 -30.25 -25.65 -7.20
CA SER A 14 -30.08 -25.03 -5.90
C SER A 14 -29.78 -23.55 -6.11
N LEU A 15 -30.72 -22.70 -5.77
CA LEU A 15 -30.55 -21.27 -5.77
C LEU A 15 -29.65 -20.92 -4.58
N THR A 16 -28.45 -20.43 -4.85
CA THR A 16 -27.62 -19.82 -3.81
C THR A 16 -28.23 -18.47 -3.46
N ALA A 17 -28.66 -18.29 -2.23
CA ALA A 17 -29.19 -17.02 -1.78
C ALA A 17 -28.12 -15.92 -1.94
N LEU A 18 -28.53 -14.76 -2.46
CA LEU A 18 -27.69 -13.60 -2.52
C LEU A 18 -27.48 -13.07 -1.09
N THR A 19 -26.26 -13.17 -0.59
CA THR A 19 -25.87 -12.53 0.68
C THR A 19 -25.40 -11.12 0.40
N LEU A 20 -26.05 -10.14 1.02
CA LEU A 20 -25.65 -8.75 1.01
C LEU A 20 -24.89 -8.48 2.31
N ASP A 21 -23.68 -7.98 2.19
CA ASP A 21 -22.88 -7.51 3.33
C ASP A 21 -22.76 -5.98 3.29
N ALA A 22 -22.71 -5.35 4.46
CA ALA A 22 -22.61 -3.91 4.59
C ALA A 22 -21.23 -3.54 5.16
N LEU A 23 -20.44 -2.79 4.40
CA LEU A 23 -19.22 -2.19 4.90
C LEU A 23 -19.53 -0.88 5.62
N THR A 24 -19.39 -0.86 6.93
CA THR A 24 -19.58 0.34 7.75
C THR A 24 -18.26 1.09 7.85
N MET A 25 -18.23 2.32 7.35
CA MET A 25 -17.10 3.23 7.47
C MET A 25 -17.32 4.18 8.65
N SER A 26 -16.44 4.14 9.65
CA SER A 26 -16.46 5.07 10.79
C SER A 26 -15.34 6.10 10.62
N PRO A 27 -15.65 7.42 10.62
CA PRO A 27 -14.62 8.45 10.52
C PRO A 27 -13.70 8.40 11.75
N LYS A 28 -12.41 8.65 11.53
CA LYS A 28 -11.40 8.76 12.58
C LYS A 28 -10.84 10.17 12.56
N THR A 29 -10.51 10.70 13.73
CA THR A 29 -10.00 12.06 13.88
C THR A 29 -8.53 12.02 14.27
N GLY A 30 -7.68 12.65 13.46
CA GLY A 30 -6.28 12.91 13.79
C GLY A 30 -6.11 14.35 14.25
N MET A 31 -5.27 14.58 15.25
CA MET A 31 -4.97 15.90 15.77
C MET A 31 -3.46 16.06 15.92
N ALA A 32 -2.93 17.21 15.51
CA ALA A 32 -1.58 17.65 15.82
C ALA A 32 -1.64 18.95 16.62
N SER A 33 -0.80 19.07 17.65
CA SER A 33 -0.71 20.27 18.49
C SER A 33 0.75 20.58 18.78
N SER A 34 1.08 21.84 18.81
CA SER A 34 2.39 22.34 19.24
C SER A 34 2.19 23.51 20.18
N GLY A 35 3.07 23.65 21.16
CA GLY A 35 3.06 24.76 22.10
C GLY A 35 4.40 25.49 22.10
N PHE A 36 4.37 26.81 22.07
CA PHE A 36 5.55 27.64 22.20
C PHE A 36 5.31 28.80 23.17
N SER A 37 6.36 29.27 23.81
CA SER A 37 6.25 30.33 24.82
C SER A 37 5.99 31.69 24.17
N ARG A 38 5.30 32.58 24.89
CA ARG A 38 5.05 33.94 24.44
C ARG A 38 6.39 34.70 24.22
N GLN A 39 7.42 34.38 24.97
CA GLN A 39 8.73 34.98 24.83
C GLN A 39 9.37 34.65 23.48
N VAL A 40 9.28 33.41 23.05
CA VAL A 40 9.75 33.01 21.72
C VAL A 40 8.98 33.73 20.61
N LEU A 41 7.68 33.91 20.77
CA LEU A 41 6.84 34.61 19.78
C LEU A 41 7.28 36.07 19.61
N VAL A 42 7.66 36.75 20.71
CA VAL A 42 8.04 38.17 20.67
C VAL A 42 9.49 38.38 20.25
N GLN A 43 10.40 37.48 20.65
CA GLN A 43 11.86 37.64 20.45
C GLN A 43 12.39 36.95 19.20
N SER A 44 11.58 36.12 18.54
CA SER A 44 12.01 35.37 17.37
C SER A 44 12.05 36.27 16.13
N SER A 45 13.17 36.22 15.40
CA SER A 45 13.34 36.93 14.13
C SER A 45 12.53 36.35 12.97
N PRO A 46 12.43 34.99 12.82
CA PRO A 46 11.52 34.41 11.82
C PRO A 46 10.08 34.42 12.34
N ASP A 47 9.13 34.43 11.42
CA ASP A 47 7.72 34.30 11.74
C ASP A 47 7.40 32.89 12.27
N MET A 48 7.44 32.77 13.59
CA MET A 48 7.22 31.50 14.29
C MET A 48 5.84 30.91 14.04
N GLN A 49 4.84 31.72 13.77
CA GLN A 49 3.49 31.24 13.52
C GLN A 49 3.42 30.46 12.21
N ASN A 50 4.01 31.00 11.16
CA ASN A 50 4.03 30.34 9.85
C ASN A 50 4.92 29.08 9.89
N LEU A 51 6.09 29.15 10.56
CA LEU A 51 6.97 28.01 10.70
C LEU A 51 6.29 26.84 11.42
N VAL A 52 5.61 27.11 12.53
CA VAL A 52 4.88 26.08 13.29
C VAL A 52 3.69 25.54 12.50
N ALA A 53 2.98 26.42 11.74
CA ALA A 53 1.87 25.98 10.91
C ALA A 53 2.33 25.03 9.79
N GLU A 54 3.44 25.31 9.12
CA GLU A 54 4.04 24.43 8.10
C GLU A 54 4.49 23.10 8.71
N ASP A 55 5.13 23.13 9.86
CA ASP A 55 5.59 21.91 10.56
C ASP A 55 4.40 21.02 10.97
N LEU A 56 3.34 21.62 11.54
CA LEU A 56 2.11 20.89 11.89
C LEU A 56 1.43 20.28 10.66
N MET A 57 1.40 20.99 9.54
CA MET A 57 0.84 20.47 8.30
C MET A 57 1.64 19.27 7.78
N ASN A 58 2.96 19.35 7.80
CA ASN A 58 3.84 18.24 7.43
C ASN A 58 3.64 17.03 8.34
N ILE A 59 3.55 17.22 9.65
CA ILE A 59 3.28 16.14 10.61
C ILE A 59 1.95 15.46 10.33
N ILE A 60 0.90 16.23 10.04
CA ILE A 60 -0.42 15.67 9.71
C ILE A 60 -0.35 14.85 8.41
N GLN A 61 0.30 15.35 7.36
CA GLN A 61 0.45 14.64 6.10
C GLN A 61 1.20 13.31 6.29
N LEU A 62 2.33 13.33 6.98
CA LEU A 62 3.09 12.13 7.30
C LEU A 62 2.30 11.15 8.16
N GLY A 63 1.50 11.66 9.11
CA GLY A 63 0.64 10.85 9.96
C GLY A 63 -0.47 10.17 9.18
N VAL A 64 -1.09 10.85 8.23
CA VAL A 64 -2.12 10.29 7.34
C VAL A 64 -1.53 9.21 6.44
N ASP A 65 -0.38 9.47 5.80
CA ASP A 65 0.31 8.50 4.96
C ASP A 65 0.69 7.24 5.75
N SER A 66 1.28 7.42 6.93
CA SER A 66 1.63 6.30 7.80
C SER A 66 0.42 5.51 8.24
N ALA A 67 -0.69 6.16 8.57
CA ALA A 67 -1.93 5.50 8.96
C ALA A 67 -2.59 4.75 7.78
N ALA A 68 -2.48 5.27 6.56
CA ALA A 68 -3.01 4.61 5.37
C ALA A 68 -2.32 3.26 5.11
N PHE A 69 -1.01 3.15 5.34
CA PHE A 69 -0.27 1.91 5.12
C PHE A 69 -0.18 1.02 6.36
N ASN A 70 0.15 1.59 7.52
CA ASN A 70 0.50 0.84 8.73
C ASN A 70 -0.54 0.93 9.85
N GLY A 71 -1.66 1.62 9.67
CA GLY A 71 -2.69 1.76 10.70
C GLY A 71 -3.19 0.40 11.18
N LEU A 72 -3.26 0.22 12.49
CA LEU A 72 -3.64 -1.06 13.12
C LEU A 72 -5.16 -1.26 13.25
N GLY A 73 -5.98 -0.25 12.97
CA GLY A 73 -7.44 -0.32 13.20
C GLY A 73 -7.84 -0.30 14.68
N SER A 74 -6.89 -0.14 15.59
CA SER A 74 -7.10 -0.05 17.04
C SER A 74 -6.72 1.34 17.55
N ALA A 75 -7.05 1.65 18.82
CA ALA A 75 -6.72 2.92 19.46
C ALA A 75 -7.12 4.17 18.64
N ASN A 76 -8.31 4.14 18.04
CA ASN A 76 -8.86 5.19 17.17
C ASN A 76 -8.10 5.43 15.86
N GLN A 77 -7.13 4.59 15.49
CA GLN A 77 -6.49 4.64 14.19
C GLN A 77 -7.35 3.97 13.10
N PRO A 78 -7.29 4.42 11.84
CA PRO A 78 -7.86 3.68 10.73
C PRO A 78 -7.10 2.37 10.51
N THR A 79 -7.75 1.40 9.86
CA THR A 79 -7.09 0.17 9.42
C THR A 79 -6.32 0.47 8.14
N GLY A 80 -5.03 0.33 8.18
CA GLY A 80 -4.14 0.48 7.02
C GLY A 80 -4.12 -0.76 6.13
N VAL A 81 -3.54 -0.61 4.93
CA VAL A 81 -3.45 -1.70 3.96
C VAL A 81 -2.81 -2.96 4.57
N ARG A 82 -1.73 -2.82 5.35
CA ARG A 82 -1.03 -3.97 5.97
C ARG A 82 -1.85 -4.71 7.03
N ALA A 83 -2.76 -4.02 7.70
CA ALA A 83 -3.59 -4.59 8.76
C ALA A 83 -4.94 -5.11 8.24
N THR A 84 -5.25 -4.87 6.97
CA THR A 84 -6.49 -5.36 6.35
C THR A 84 -6.42 -6.88 6.20
N SER A 85 -7.43 -7.57 6.71
CA SER A 85 -7.55 -9.03 6.58
C SER A 85 -7.94 -9.43 5.17
N SER A 86 -7.63 -10.66 4.80
CA SER A 86 -8.02 -11.26 3.51
C SER A 86 -7.38 -10.63 2.26
N ILE A 87 -6.30 -9.86 2.43
CA ILE A 87 -5.46 -9.46 1.30
C ILE A 87 -4.37 -10.52 1.07
N GLY A 88 -3.99 -10.71 -0.18
CA GLY A 88 -2.91 -11.63 -0.55
C GLY A 88 -1.61 -11.29 0.17
N ASN A 89 -0.89 -12.30 0.62
CA ASN A 89 0.39 -12.14 1.31
C ASN A 89 1.39 -13.14 0.73
N ARG A 90 2.52 -12.61 0.23
CA ARG A 90 3.61 -13.42 -0.28
C ARG A 90 4.79 -13.37 0.69
N THR A 91 5.09 -14.51 1.32
CA THR A 91 6.23 -14.64 2.25
C THR A 91 7.49 -15.10 1.51
N LEU A 92 8.59 -14.38 1.71
CA LEU A 92 9.91 -14.70 1.16
C LEU A 92 10.71 -15.57 2.16
N GLY A 93 10.18 -16.76 2.48
CA GLY A 93 10.78 -17.65 3.49
C GLY A 93 10.55 -17.20 4.94
N ALA A 94 10.84 -18.07 5.91
CA ALA A 94 10.57 -17.81 7.33
C ALA A 94 11.44 -16.68 7.93
N ALA A 95 12.64 -16.48 7.40
CA ALA A 95 13.58 -15.44 7.85
C ALA A 95 13.67 -14.24 6.87
N GLY A 96 12.81 -14.21 5.86
CA GLY A 96 12.95 -13.30 4.73
C GLY A 96 14.04 -13.75 3.75
N ALA A 97 13.93 -13.34 2.49
CA ALA A 97 14.92 -13.60 1.46
C ALA A 97 15.12 -12.37 0.58
N ALA A 98 16.17 -12.38 -0.23
CA ALA A 98 16.37 -11.37 -1.24
C ALA A 98 15.24 -11.45 -2.28
N LEU A 99 14.61 -10.32 -2.57
CA LEU A 99 13.52 -10.22 -3.54
C LEU A 99 14.04 -10.55 -4.95
N ALA A 100 13.42 -11.52 -5.60
CA ALA A 100 13.72 -11.94 -6.96
C ALA A 100 12.65 -11.44 -7.94
N TRP A 101 12.95 -11.49 -9.24
CA TRP A 101 11.99 -11.16 -10.29
C TRP A 101 10.71 -11.99 -10.19
N ALA A 102 10.84 -13.28 -9.95
CA ALA A 102 9.71 -14.21 -9.80
C ALA A 102 8.76 -13.82 -8.66
N ASP A 103 9.28 -13.20 -7.60
CA ASP A 103 8.44 -12.76 -6.47
C ASP A 103 7.59 -11.54 -6.83
N LEU A 104 8.15 -10.61 -7.61
CA LEU A 104 7.42 -9.42 -8.09
C LEU A 104 6.30 -9.81 -9.07
N VAL A 105 6.61 -10.70 -10.02
CA VAL A 105 5.60 -11.25 -10.93
C VAL A 105 4.56 -12.07 -10.16
N GLY A 106 4.99 -12.79 -9.13
CA GLY A 106 4.08 -13.54 -8.28
C GLY A 106 3.09 -12.68 -7.52
N LEU A 107 3.46 -11.48 -7.07
CA LEU A 107 2.53 -10.53 -6.45
C LEU A 107 1.40 -10.11 -7.42
N GLU A 108 1.74 -9.84 -8.69
CA GLU A 108 0.77 -9.56 -9.73
C GLU A 108 -0.17 -10.76 -9.97
N THR A 109 0.43 -11.96 -10.06
CA THR A 109 -0.34 -13.19 -10.26
C THR A 109 -1.31 -13.46 -9.11
N ASP A 110 -0.89 -13.18 -7.86
CA ASP A 110 -1.74 -13.35 -6.69
C ASP A 110 -2.96 -12.41 -6.74
N VAL A 111 -2.77 -11.16 -7.21
CA VAL A 111 -3.88 -10.20 -7.43
C VAL A 111 -4.80 -10.67 -8.56
N ALA A 112 -4.23 -11.10 -9.68
CA ALA A 112 -5.00 -11.58 -10.84
C ALA A 112 -5.80 -12.86 -10.51
N THR A 113 -5.23 -13.77 -9.72
CA THR A 113 -5.93 -14.99 -9.27
C THR A 113 -7.14 -14.64 -8.40
N GLY A 114 -7.09 -13.54 -7.65
CA GLY A 114 -8.23 -12.99 -6.91
C GLY A 114 -9.24 -12.22 -7.78
N ASN A 115 -9.08 -12.18 -9.11
CA ASN A 115 -9.87 -11.36 -10.04
C ASN A 115 -9.90 -9.87 -9.65
N ALA A 116 -8.81 -9.38 -9.07
CA ALA A 116 -8.67 -8.00 -8.60
C ALA A 116 -7.73 -7.15 -9.50
N ASP A 117 -7.43 -7.62 -10.70
CA ASP A 117 -6.59 -6.95 -11.70
C ASP A 117 -7.34 -5.86 -12.50
N ALA A 118 -8.65 -5.69 -12.23
CA ALA A 118 -9.46 -4.65 -12.86
C ALA A 118 -9.11 -3.27 -12.28
N GLY A 119 -8.44 -2.43 -13.06
CA GLY A 119 -8.12 -1.06 -12.66
C GLY A 119 -6.63 -0.72 -12.81
N THR A 120 -6.20 0.33 -12.13
CA THR A 120 -4.80 0.79 -12.17
C THR A 120 -4.03 0.15 -11.01
N LEU A 121 -3.12 -0.76 -11.35
CA LEU A 121 -2.21 -1.37 -10.39
C LEU A 121 -0.92 -0.54 -10.26
N ALA A 122 -0.34 -0.55 -9.07
CA ALA A 122 0.95 0.06 -8.80
C ALA A 122 1.71 -0.69 -7.71
N TYR A 123 3.02 -0.68 -7.79
CA TYR A 123 3.88 -1.16 -6.72
C TYR A 123 4.20 -0.03 -5.76
N VAL A 124 4.10 -0.28 -4.46
CA VAL A 124 4.50 0.67 -3.43
C VAL A 124 5.53 0.01 -2.51
N THR A 125 6.61 0.70 -2.22
CA THR A 125 7.72 0.12 -1.49
C THR A 125 8.44 1.15 -0.61
N ASN A 126 9.30 0.67 0.29
CA ASN A 126 10.19 1.51 1.08
C ASN A 126 11.39 1.97 0.24
N THR A 127 11.95 3.14 0.55
CA THR A 127 13.13 3.68 -0.15
C THR A 127 14.37 2.79 -0.07
N LYS A 128 14.56 2.04 1.02
CA LYS A 128 15.64 1.04 1.16
C LYS A 128 15.45 -0.11 0.17
N VAL A 129 14.23 -0.62 0.06
CA VAL A 129 13.88 -1.68 -0.90
C VAL A 129 14.05 -1.16 -2.33
N ARG A 130 13.60 0.06 -2.64
CA ARG A 130 13.85 0.70 -3.95
C ARG A 130 15.33 0.71 -4.30
N GLY A 131 16.19 1.11 -3.37
CA GLY A 131 17.64 1.08 -3.56
C GLY A 131 18.16 -0.32 -3.91
N LYS A 132 17.63 -1.34 -3.24
CA LYS A 132 17.98 -2.73 -3.52
C LYS A 132 17.48 -3.19 -4.88
N LEU A 133 16.25 -2.82 -5.26
CA LEU A 133 15.67 -3.17 -6.57
C LEU A 133 16.44 -2.55 -7.74
N LYS A 134 17.03 -1.36 -7.56
CA LYS A 134 17.90 -0.71 -8.55
C LYS A 134 19.25 -1.43 -8.77
N THR A 135 19.65 -2.26 -7.84
CA THR A 135 20.91 -3.01 -7.92
C THR A 135 20.71 -4.50 -8.22
N THR A 136 19.47 -4.98 -8.18
CA THR A 136 19.14 -6.39 -8.44
C THR A 136 18.72 -6.56 -9.89
N LEU A 137 19.36 -7.49 -10.60
CA LEU A 137 19.04 -7.82 -11.99
C LEU A 137 17.82 -8.75 -12.05
N LYS A 138 17.04 -8.66 -13.13
CA LYS A 138 15.92 -9.57 -13.42
C LYS A 138 16.39 -11.01 -13.63
N SER A 139 17.58 -11.20 -14.20
CA SER A 139 18.21 -12.49 -14.47
C SER A 139 19.71 -12.36 -14.27
N THR A 140 20.37 -13.49 -14.01
CA THR A 140 21.83 -13.59 -13.95
C THR A 140 22.50 -13.56 -15.32
N THR A 141 21.73 -13.54 -16.40
CA THR A 141 22.23 -13.49 -17.78
C THR A 141 22.80 -12.10 -18.09
N ALA A 142 23.91 -12.06 -18.79
CA ALA A 142 24.53 -10.80 -19.23
C ALA A 142 23.55 -9.98 -20.08
N GLY A 143 23.47 -8.67 -19.82
CA GLY A 143 22.53 -7.77 -20.48
C GLY A 143 21.13 -7.69 -19.88
N SER A 144 20.90 -8.39 -18.77
CA SER A 144 19.61 -8.28 -18.05
C SER A 144 19.40 -6.88 -17.47
N SER A 145 18.16 -6.38 -17.52
CA SER A 145 17.79 -5.12 -16.87
C SER A 145 17.62 -5.28 -15.36
N TYR A 146 17.62 -4.15 -14.65
CA TYR A 146 17.35 -4.13 -13.21
C TYR A 146 15.86 -4.31 -12.92
N LEU A 147 15.53 -4.69 -11.68
CA LEU A 147 14.15 -4.86 -11.25
C LEU A 147 13.38 -3.52 -11.24
N TRP A 148 14.05 -2.45 -10.86
CA TRP A 148 13.50 -1.10 -10.90
C TRP A 148 14.00 -0.40 -12.16
N GLU A 149 13.08 -0.01 -13.02
CA GLU A 149 13.34 0.70 -14.25
C GLU A 149 12.85 2.16 -14.15
N GLY A 150 13.51 3.06 -14.88
CA GLY A 150 13.13 4.47 -14.93
C GLY A 150 13.72 5.31 -13.81
N GLY A 151 13.07 6.44 -13.56
CA GLY A 151 13.52 7.46 -12.63
C GLY A 151 13.45 7.10 -11.14
N ASN A 152 13.53 8.12 -10.31
CA ASN A 152 13.47 7.92 -8.88
C ASN A 152 12.05 7.66 -8.39
N ASP A 153 11.08 8.49 -8.84
CA ASP A 153 9.70 8.40 -8.40
C ASP A 153 8.81 9.21 -9.37
N PRO A 154 7.81 8.62 -10.01
CA PRO A 154 7.58 7.18 -10.08
C PRO A 154 8.57 6.45 -11.00
N GLY A 155 8.99 5.25 -10.60
CA GLY A 155 9.66 4.30 -11.47
C GLY A 155 8.66 3.29 -12.05
N THR A 156 9.20 2.24 -12.67
CA THR A 156 8.39 1.12 -13.18
C THR A 156 8.96 -0.22 -12.74
N ILE A 157 8.07 -1.13 -12.40
CA ILE A 157 8.36 -2.53 -12.11
C ILE A 157 7.33 -3.35 -12.89
N ASN A 158 7.80 -4.29 -13.70
CA ASN A 158 6.92 -5.16 -14.50
C ASN A 158 5.87 -4.39 -15.34
N GLY A 159 6.23 -3.20 -15.84
CA GLY A 159 5.32 -2.37 -16.64
C GLY A 159 4.35 -1.50 -15.82
N TYR A 160 4.21 -1.73 -14.52
CA TYR A 160 3.37 -0.93 -13.63
C TYR A 160 4.16 0.20 -12.96
N ARG A 161 3.46 1.25 -12.59
CA ARG A 161 4.06 2.35 -11.82
C ARG A 161 4.54 1.86 -10.45
N ALA A 162 5.69 2.35 -10.03
CA ALA A 162 6.27 2.00 -8.73
C ALA A 162 6.60 3.27 -7.96
N PHE A 163 6.10 3.35 -6.75
CA PHE A 163 6.29 4.46 -5.82
C PHE A 163 7.12 4.02 -4.62
N ALA A 164 7.86 4.95 -4.05
CA ALA A 164 8.60 4.71 -2.82
C ALA A 164 8.23 5.72 -1.75
N SER A 165 7.87 5.23 -0.55
CA SER A 165 7.58 6.06 0.60
C SER A 165 8.35 5.56 1.82
N ASN A 166 8.81 6.47 2.66
CA ASN A 166 9.45 6.13 3.93
C ASN A 166 8.43 5.78 5.04
N GLN A 167 7.15 5.94 4.76
CA GLN A 167 6.07 5.65 5.72
C GLN A 167 5.57 4.20 5.66
N ILE A 168 6.21 3.36 4.83
CA ILE A 168 5.90 1.93 4.64
C ILE A 168 6.91 1.05 5.35
#